data_6aacbf645ee8e2b32d5d0947424b0499
#
_entry.id   6aacbf645ee8e2b32d5d0947424b0499
#
_cell.length_a   1.000
_cell.length_b   1.000
_cell.length_c   1.000
_cell.angle_alpha   90.00
_cell.angle_beta   90.00
_cell.angle_gamma   90.00
#
_symmetry.space_group_name_H-M   'P 1'
#
loop_
_entity.id
_entity.type
_entity.pdbx_description
1 polymer ?
#
loop_
_entity_poly.entity_id
_entity_poly.type
_entity_poly.pdbx_seq_one_letter_code
_entity_poly.pdbx_strand_id
1 'polypeptide(L)'
;MKEVFYIDRFEQADALLKPQRVEVLRQLAVPKSCTEVGSVLGQSPQRVYYHVKKLVDAGLVTLVSERRVRGIQEGVYQASAQSYWLSPQLVGTVGTRKVQDELSLGYLLNLVEEVHDDLARIDGGPTLGVSGEIRLPQGNRKAFLDDLRTTLQELFARHGGAEGEAFRLAVACYPKETADD
;
A
#
# COMPACT_ATOMS: atom_id res chain seq x y z
N MET A 1 -14.02 -6.19 -4.24
CA MET A 1 -12.78 -6.15 -3.42
C MET A 1 -11.77 -5.30 -4.17
N LYS A 2 -11.18 -4.29 -3.53
CA LYS A 2 -10.13 -3.44 -4.11
C LYS A 2 -8.81 -4.22 -4.21
N GLU A 3 -7.89 -3.77 -5.05
CA GLU A 3 -6.55 -4.34 -5.09
C GLU A 3 -5.74 -3.92 -3.86
N VAL A 4 -5.76 -2.62 -3.53
CA VAL A 4 -5.07 -2.05 -2.38
C VAL A 4 -6.03 -1.17 -1.56
N PHE A 5 -5.92 -1.26 -0.24
CA PHE A 5 -6.56 -0.35 0.71
C PHE A 5 -5.48 0.43 1.46
N TYR A 6 -5.50 1.74 1.30
CA TYR A 6 -4.56 2.63 1.97
C TYR A 6 -5.13 3.08 3.32
N ILE A 7 -4.36 2.80 4.38
CA ILE A 7 -4.72 3.12 5.75
C ILE A 7 -4.08 4.45 6.13
N ASP A 8 -4.88 5.50 6.16
CA ASP A 8 -4.48 6.89 6.45
C ASP A 8 -5.05 7.42 7.77
N ARG A 9 -5.92 6.64 8.44
CA ARG A 9 -6.56 7.01 9.70
C ARG A 9 -6.09 6.12 10.85
N PHE A 10 -5.87 6.73 12.01
CA PHE A 10 -5.40 6.04 13.19
C PHE A 10 -6.35 4.91 13.64
N GLU A 11 -7.67 5.12 13.56
CA GLU A 11 -8.68 4.12 13.93
C GLU A 11 -8.60 2.88 13.05
N GLN A 12 -8.29 3.04 11.76
CA GLN A 12 -8.09 1.93 10.83
C GLN A 12 -6.81 1.16 11.17
N ALA A 13 -5.73 1.87 11.47
CA ALA A 13 -4.47 1.27 11.88
C ALA A 13 -4.62 0.49 13.20
N ASP A 14 -5.27 1.07 14.21
CA ASP A 14 -5.56 0.36 15.47
C ASP A 14 -6.45 -0.86 15.25
N ALA A 15 -7.43 -0.74 14.35
CA ALA A 15 -8.27 -1.89 14.00
C ALA A 15 -7.47 -3.00 13.34
N LEU A 16 -6.53 -2.67 12.43
CA LEU A 16 -5.73 -3.65 11.70
C LEU A 16 -4.66 -4.31 12.56
N LEU A 17 -3.89 -3.52 13.34
CA LEU A 17 -2.63 -3.96 13.95
C LEU A 17 -2.79 -4.90 15.15
N LYS A 18 -3.99 -5.35 15.48
CA LYS A 18 -4.21 -6.39 16.50
C LYS A 18 -3.99 -7.78 15.87
N PRO A 19 -3.07 -8.61 16.37
CA PRO A 19 -2.71 -9.90 15.75
C PRO A 19 -3.91 -10.78 15.40
N GLN A 20 -4.88 -10.88 16.31
CA GLN A 20 -6.10 -11.68 16.09
C GLN A 20 -6.97 -11.12 14.95
N ARG A 21 -7.01 -9.80 14.75
CA ARG A 21 -7.77 -9.19 13.66
C ARG A 21 -7.07 -9.38 12.30
N VAL A 22 -5.74 -9.33 12.29
CA VAL A 22 -4.96 -9.67 11.09
C VAL A 22 -5.26 -11.10 10.65
N GLU A 23 -5.30 -12.03 11.59
CA GLU A 23 -5.60 -13.44 11.27
C GLU A 23 -7.02 -13.62 10.75
N VAL A 24 -8.01 -12.98 11.38
CA VAL A 24 -9.40 -12.96 10.90
C VAL A 24 -9.47 -12.35 9.49
N LEU A 25 -8.79 -11.22 9.25
CA LEU A 25 -8.78 -10.54 7.96
C LEU A 25 -8.21 -11.43 6.85
N ARG A 26 -7.13 -12.17 7.12
CA ARG A 26 -6.55 -13.16 6.19
C ARG A 26 -7.57 -14.24 5.78
N GLN A 27 -8.37 -14.72 6.72
CA GLN A 27 -9.42 -15.70 6.43
C GLN A 27 -10.53 -15.13 5.55
N LEU A 28 -10.77 -13.82 5.62
CA LEU A 28 -11.79 -13.11 4.85
C LEU A 28 -11.30 -12.65 3.46
N ALA A 29 -10.14 -13.08 2.99
CA ALA A 29 -9.72 -12.89 1.59
C ALA A 29 -10.76 -13.46 0.61
N VAL A 30 -11.48 -14.50 1.03
CA VAL A 30 -12.66 -15.02 0.34
C VAL A 30 -13.88 -14.85 1.26
N PRO A 31 -15.11 -14.73 0.68
CA PRO A 31 -16.33 -14.58 1.48
C PRO A 31 -16.52 -15.73 2.47
N LYS A 32 -16.61 -15.42 3.76
CA LYS A 32 -16.85 -16.39 4.84
C LYS A 32 -17.74 -15.79 5.93
N SER A 33 -18.45 -16.68 6.63
CA SER A 33 -19.18 -16.32 7.86
C SER A 33 -18.26 -16.38 9.09
N CYS A 34 -18.71 -15.78 10.20
CA CYS A 34 -17.99 -15.85 11.47
C CYS A 34 -17.86 -17.29 11.99
N THR A 35 -18.82 -18.16 11.69
CA THR A 35 -18.77 -19.58 12.03
C THR A 35 -17.68 -20.32 11.27
N GLU A 36 -17.58 -20.07 9.97
CA GLU A 36 -16.54 -20.67 9.12
C GLU A 36 -15.14 -20.20 9.52
N VAL A 37 -14.96 -18.90 9.75
CA VAL A 37 -13.69 -18.34 10.25
C VAL A 37 -13.34 -18.93 11.62
N GLY A 38 -14.32 -19.01 12.52
CA GLY A 38 -14.13 -19.57 13.85
C GLY A 38 -13.70 -21.03 13.81
N SER A 39 -14.28 -21.83 12.93
CA SER A 39 -13.90 -23.22 12.71
C SER A 39 -12.43 -23.36 12.28
N VAL A 40 -11.94 -22.48 11.38
CA VAL A 40 -10.55 -22.52 10.91
C VAL A 40 -9.58 -22.06 12.00
N LEU A 41 -9.95 -21.03 12.78
CA LEU A 41 -9.07 -20.44 13.80
C LEU A 41 -9.19 -21.07 15.18
N GLY A 42 -10.05 -22.08 15.37
CA GLY A 42 -10.32 -22.69 16.67
C GLY A 42 -10.93 -21.71 17.67
N GLN A 43 -11.76 -20.75 17.19
CA GLN A 43 -12.40 -19.72 17.99
C GLN A 43 -13.92 -19.82 17.93
N SER A 44 -14.59 -19.32 18.99
CA SER A 44 -16.05 -19.24 18.95
C SER A 44 -16.54 -18.21 17.92
N PRO A 45 -17.68 -18.44 17.26
CA PRO A 45 -18.26 -17.48 16.30
C PRO A 45 -18.47 -16.08 16.90
N GLN A 46 -18.84 -16.00 18.19
CA GLN A 46 -19.04 -14.74 18.89
C GLN A 46 -17.73 -13.93 19.03
N ARG A 47 -16.61 -14.62 19.30
CA ARG A 47 -15.30 -13.96 19.38
C ARG A 47 -14.84 -13.46 18.01
N VAL A 48 -15.05 -14.27 16.98
CA VAL A 48 -14.76 -13.85 15.58
C VAL A 48 -15.65 -12.67 15.20
N TYR A 49 -16.94 -12.71 15.49
CA TYR A 49 -17.87 -11.62 15.22
C TYR A 49 -17.43 -10.29 15.84
N TYR A 50 -16.94 -10.33 17.09
CA TYR A 50 -16.39 -9.13 17.73
C TYR A 50 -15.23 -8.52 16.92
N HIS A 51 -14.32 -9.35 16.39
CA HIS A 51 -13.20 -8.87 15.57
C HIS A 51 -13.68 -8.40 14.20
N VAL A 52 -14.57 -9.13 13.55
CA VAL A 52 -15.17 -8.77 12.27
C VAL A 52 -15.89 -7.43 12.38
N LYS A 53 -16.70 -7.21 13.43
CA LYS A 53 -17.40 -5.95 13.63
C LYS A 53 -16.42 -4.76 13.70
N LYS A 54 -15.30 -4.88 14.43
CA LYS A 54 -14.28 -3.84 14.51
C LYS A 54 -13.62 -3.55 13.15
N LEU A 55 -13.42 -4.58 12.35
CA LEU A 55 -12.89 -4.44 10.99
C LEU A 55 -13.92 -3.81 10.02
N VAL A 56 -15.20 -4.13 10.18
CA VAL A 56 -16.31 -3.50 9.42
C VAL A 56 -16.44 -2.03 9.80
N ASP A 57 -16.44 -1.69 11.09
CA ASP A 57 -16.51 -0.31 11.58
C ASP A 57 -15.36 0.56 11.05
N ALA A 58 -14.19 -0.05 10.83
CA ALA A 58 -13.01 0.60 10.23
C ALA A 58 -13.02 0.58 8.68
N GLY A 59 -14.00 -0.05 8.03
CA GLY A 59 -14.09 -0.17 6.58
C GLY A 59 -13.14 -1.19 5.93
N LEU A 60 -12.43 -1.98 6.75
CA LEU A 60 -11.46 -2.99 6.29
C LEU A 60 -12.12 -4.30 5.84
N VAL A 61 -13.37 -4.52 6.23
CA VAL A 61 -14.19 -5.68 5.89
C VAL A 61 -15.58 -5.20 5.51
N THR A 62 -16.23 -5.86 4.56
CA THR A 62 -17.61 -5.59 4.15
C THR A 62 -18.50 -6.80 4.34
N LEU A 63 -19.77 -6.56 4.69
CA LEU A 63 -20.82 -7.58 4.62
C LEU A 63 -21.21 -7.74 3.15
N VAL A 64 -21.00 -8.92 2.58
CA VAL A 64 -21.28 -9.18 1.15
C VAL A 64 -22.62 -9.87 0.93
N SER A 65 -23.10 -10.64 1.90
CA SER A 65 -24.43 -11.26 1.86
C SER A 65 -24.85 -11.73 3.25
N GLU A 66 -26.10 -12.09 3.35
CA GLU A 66 -26.67 -12.77 4.52
C GLU A 66 -27.30 -14.10 4.06
N ARG A 67 -27.16 -15.13 4.85
CA ARG A 67 -27.76 -16.42 4.59
C ARG A 67 -28.45 -16.97 5.83
N ARG A 68 -29.49 -17.79 5.65
CA ARG A 68 -30.19 -18.44 6.74
C ARG A 68 -29.66 -19.87 6.93
N VAL A 69 -29.07 -20.12 8.10
CA VAL A 69 -28.54 -21.44 8.47
C VAL A 69 -29.26 -21.93 9.72
N ARG A 70 -29.94 -23.05 9.62
CA ARG A 70 -30.71 -23.67 10.73
C ARG A 70 -31.66 -22.68 11.44
N GLY A 71 -32.28 -21.78 10.66
CA GLY A 71 -33.22 -20.79 11.19
C GLY A 71 -32.59 -19.49 11.71
N ILE A 72 -31.28 -19.42 11.80
CA ILE A 72 -30.52 -18.22 12.25
C ILE A 72 -29.98 -17.49 11.03
N GLN A 73 -30.08 -16.15 11.03
CA GLN A 73 -29.49 -15.32 9.99
C GLN A 73 -27.98 -15.14 10.27
N GLU A 74 -27.17 -15.49 9.30
CA GLU A 74 -25.71 -15.43 9.37
C GLU A 74 -25.16 -14.51 8.30
N GLY A 75 -24.35 -13.51 8.70
CA GLY A 75 -23.66 -12.61 7.79
C GLY A 75 -22.42 -13.28 7.17
N VAL A 76 -22.22 -13.05 5.88
CA VAL A 76 -21.00 -13.43 5.14
C VAL A 76 -20.19 -12.18 4.86
N TYR A 77 -18.94 -12.20 5.24
CA TYR A 77 -18.04 -11.05 5.22
C TYR A 77 -16.86 -11.30 4.29
N GLN A 78 -16.33 -10.23 3.73
CA GLN A 78 -15.13 -10.27 2.90
C GLN A 78 -14.23 -9.08 3.19
N ALA A 79 -12.92 -9.26 3.09
CA ALA A 79 -11.94 -8.20 3.13
C ALA A 79 -12.21 -7.15 2.04
N SER A 80 -12.06 -5.87 2.36
CA SER A 80 -12.33 -4.77 1.43
C SER A 80 -11.28 -4.69 0.31
N ALA A 81 -10.06 -5.22 0.56
CA ALA A 81 -8.97 -5.25 -0.42
C ALA A 81 -8.10 -6.51 -0.30
N GLN A 82 -7.27 -6.74 -1.32
CA GLN A 82 -6.29 -7.82 -1.35
C GLN A 82 -5.04 -7.49 -0.53
N SER A 83 -4.67 -6.20 -0.50
CA SER A 83 -3.51 -5.69 0.22
C SER A 83 -3.89 -4.47 1.07
N TYR A 84 -3.22 -4.31 2.21
CA TYR A 84 -3.43 -3.18 3.11
C TYR A 84 -2.08 -2.49 3.35
N TRP A 85 -2.03 -1.21 3.04
CA TRP A 85 -0.84 -0.38 3.19
C TRP A 85 -1.07 0.67 4.27
N LEU A 86 -0.10 0.81 5.16
CA LEU A 86 -0.15 1.77 6.26
C LEU A 86 0.57 3.05 5.85
N SER A 87 -0.12 4.19 5.95
CA SER A 87 0.50 5.49 5.68
C SER A 87 1.60 5.78 6.70
N PRO A 88 2.81 6.12 6.25
CA PRO A 88 3.85 6.62 7.14
C PRO A 88 3.46 7.91 7.88
N GLN A 89 2.51 8.69 7.35
CA GLN A 89 1.99 9.91 7.97
C GLN A 89 1.29 9.66 9.31
N LEU A 90 0.80 8.44 9.56
CA LEU A 90 0.19 8.08 10.85
C LEU A 90 1.15 8.18 12.03
N VAL A 91 2.44 7.99 11.79
CA VAL A 91 3.49 8.15 12.81
C VAL A 91 3.95 9.60 12.88
N GLY A 92 3.76 10.34 11.78
CA GLY A 92 4.24 11.71 11.64
C GLY A 92 5.76 11.81 11.46
N THR A 93 6.24 13.04 11.35
CA THR A 93 7.66 13.33 11.18
C THR A 93 8.32 13.54 12.54
N VAL A 94 9.30 12.71 12.89
CA VAL A 94 10.15 12.91 14.06
C VAL A 94 11.42 13.63 13.61
N GLY A 95 11.52 14.92 13.94
CA GLY A 95 12.66 15.77 13.57
C GLY A 95 12.41 16.70 12.39
N THR A 96 13.40 17.54 12.07
CA THR A 96 13.34 18.45 10.92
C THR A 96 13.77 17.74 9.64
N ARG A 97 12.85 17.60 8.68
CA ARG A 97 13.16 17.08 7.32
C ARG A 97 14.02 18.12 6.58
N LYS A 98 15.16 17.69 6.04
CA LYS A 98 15.84 18.41 4.95
C LYS A 98 15.11 18.06 3.64
N VAL A 99 14.07 18.83 3.33
CA VAL A 99 13.11 18.56 2.23
C VAL A 99 13.73 18.69 0.84
N GLN A 100 14.97 19.19 0.70
CA GLN A 100 15.54 19.58 -0.60
C GLN A 100 16.80 18.80 -1.02
N ASP A 101 17.22 17.81 -0.26
CA ASP A 101 18.37 16.99 -0.66
C ASP A 101 17.88 15.76 -1.46
N GLU A 102 17.87 15.90 -2.79
CA GLU A 102 17.48 14.83 -3.73
C GLU A 102 18.31 13.53 -3.58
N LEU A 103 19.48 13.63 -2.94
CA LEU A 103 20.35 12.48 -2.70
C LEU A 103 20.11 11.84 -1.33
N SER A 104 19.19 12.37 -0.54
CA SER A 104 18.89 11.84 0.79
C SER A 104 17.87 10.70 0.73
N LEU A 105 18.05 9.70 1.60
CA LEU A 105 17.09 8.63 1.77
C LEU A 105 15.70 9.18 2.16
N GLY A 106 15.66 10.24 2.98
CA GLY A 106 14.40 10.87 3.39
C GLY A 106 13.63 11.46 2.22
N TYR A 107 14.31 12.10 1.26
CA TYR A 107 13.67 12.58 0.03
C TYR A 107 13.12 11.42 -0.81
N LEU A 108 13.91 10.36 -0.98
CA LEU A 108 13.50 9.17 -1.73
C LEU A 108 12.26 8.49 -1.13
N LEU A 109 12.22 8.35 0.20
CA LEU A 109 11.07 7.76 0.90
C LEU A 109 9.82 8.64 0.73
N ASN A 110 9.95 9.96 0.79
CA ASN A 110 8.84 10.88 0.53
C ASN A 110 8.32 10.76 -0.92
N LEU A 111 9.25 10.66 -1.89
CA LEU A 111 8.87 10.49 -3.30
C LEU A 111 8.06 9.20 -3.50
N VAL A 112 8.48 8.10 -2.87
CA VAL A 112 7.75 6.82 -2.93
C VAL A 112 6.36 6.94 -2.31
N GLU A 113 6.24 7.64 -1.17
CA GLU A 113 4.96 7.90 -0.51
C GLU A 113 4.01 8.73 -1.40
N GLU A 114 4.52 9.83 -1.99
CA GLU A 114 3.73 10.66 -2.90
C GLU A 114 3.27 9.89 -4.15
N VAL A 115 4.14 9.06 -4.74
CA VAL A 115 3.78 8.20 -5.87
C VAL A 115 2.70 7.20 -5.46
N HIS A 116 2.81 6.61 -4.28
CA HIS A 116 1.81 5.70 -3.77
C HIS A 116 0.45 6.39 -3.59
N ASP A 117 0.43 7.59 -3.01
CA ASP A 117 -0.79 8.37 -2.81
C ASP A 117 -1.47 8.75 -4.15
N ASP A 118 -0.67 9.10 -5.16
CA ASP A 118 -1.19 9.39 -6.50
C ASP A 118 -1.79 8.14 -7.14
N LEU A 119 -1.07 7.01 -7.12
CA LEU A 119 -1.55 5.75 -7.69
C LEU A 119 -2.83 5.24 -7.02
N ALA A 120 -2.99 5.47 -5.72
CA ALA A 120 -4.20 5.09 -5.00
C ALA A 120 -5.46 5.86 -5.46
N ARG A 121 -5.28 7.01 -6.14
CA ARG A 121 -6.38 7.85 -6.65
C ARG A 121 -6.65 7.65 -8.13
N ILE A 122 -5.78 6.94 -8.86
CA ILE A 122 -5.97 6.67 -10.30
C ILE A 122 -7.06 5.62 -10.47
N ASP A 123 -8.07 5.94 -11.26
CA ASP A 123 -9.18 5.04 -11.62
C ASP A 123 -9.01 4.44 -13.02
N GLY A 124 -7.77 4.12 -13.37
CA GLY A 124 -7.38 3.56 -14.67
C GLY A 124 -6.69 4.58 -15.59
N GLY A 125 -6.24 4.11 -16.76
CA GLY A 125 -5.51 4.89 -17.74
C GLY A 125 -4.18 4.24 -18.14
N PRO A 126 -3.48 4.79 -19.14
CA PRO A 126 -2.19 4.28 -19.59
C PRO A 126 -1.13 4.52 -18.52
N THR A 127 -0.58 3.44 -17.96
CA THR A 127 0.50 3.46 -16.97
C THR A 127 1.70 2.67 -17.44
N LEU A 128 2.90 3.12 -17.09
CA LEU A 128 4.15 2.42 -17.39
C LEU A 128 4.99 2.27 -16.13
N GLY A 129 5.28 1.04 -15.74
CA GLY A 129 6.23 0.72 -14.69
C GLY A 129 7.50 0.08 -15.26
N VAL A 130 8.67 0.62 -14.92
CA VAL A 130 9.97 0.06 -15.33
C VAL A 130 10.86 -0.13 -14.11
N SER A 131 11.40 -1.33 -13.94
CA SER A 131 12.40 -1.60 -12.93
C SER A 131 13.53 -2.46 -13.51
N GLY A 132 14.74 -2.28 -12.99
CA GLY A 132 15.92 -3.03 -13.44
C GLY A 132 17.07 -2.89 -12.45
N GLU A 133 18.08 -3.74 -12.60
CA GLU A 133 19.31 -3.70 -11.81
C GLU A 133 20.46 -3.29 -12.73
N ILE A 134 21.22 -2.29 -12.31
CA ILE A 134 22.43 -1.84 -13.02
C ILE A 134 23.63 -2.05 -12.09
N ARG A 135 24.66 -2.74 -12.60
CA ARG A 135 25.92 -2.93 -11.88
C ARG A 135 26.92 -1.91 -12.37
N LEU A 136 27.33 -1.02 -11.47
CA LEU A 136 28.29 0.05 -11.77
C LEU A 136 29.70 -0.35 -11.30
N PRO A 137 30.73 -0.13 -12.12
CA PRO A 137 32.12 -0.21 -11.67
C PRO A 137 32.37 0.77 -10.52
N GLN A 138 33.35 0.42 -9.67
CA GLN A 138 33.69 1.27 -8.53
C GLN A 138 34.11 2.67 -8.99
N GLY A 139 33.55 3.72 -8.40
CA GLY A 139 33.81 5.12 -8.76
C GLY A 139 32.87 5.72 -9.83
N ASN A 140 32.15 4.90 -10.60
CA ASN A 140 31.26 5.43 -11.67
C ASN A 140 29.87 5.90 -11.21
N ARG A 141 29.58 5.80 -9.92
CA ARG A 141 28.26 6.17 -9.38
C ARG A 141 27.88 7.61 -9.70
N LYS A 142 28.83 8.56 -9.50
CA LYS A 142 28.57 9.99 -9.75
C LYS A 142 28.24 10.23 -11.22
N ALA A 143 29.09 9.73 -12.13
CA ALA A 143 28.86 9.88 -13.56
C ALA A 143 27.50 9.32 -13.99
N PHE A 144 27.13 8.13 -13.50
CA PHE A 144 25.84 7.53 -13.80
C PHE A 144 24.67 8.39 -13.30
N LEU A 145 24.73 8.94 -12.08
CA LEU A 145 23.65 9.79 -11.55
C LEU A 145 23.55 11.12 -12.32
N ASP A 146 24.68 11.67 -12.77
CA ASP A 146 24.70 12.88 -13.59
C ASP A 146 24.10 12.61 -14.99
N ASP A 147 24.42 11.48 -15.62
CA ASP A 147 23.86 11.04 -16.90
C ASP A 147 22.33 10.81 -16.77
N LEU A 148 21.90 10.13 -15.72
CA LEU A 148 20.49 9.89 -15.45
C LEU A 148 19.73 11.22 -15.31
N ARG A 149 20.28 12.16 -14.53
CA ARG A 149 19.67 13.50 -14.37
C ARG A 149 19.57 14.24 -15.68
N THR A 150 20.65 14.24 -16.49
CA THR A 150 20.67 14.88 -17.80
C THR A 150 19.62 14.29 -18.73
N THR A 151 19.55 12.96 -18.82
CA THR A 151 18.55 12.26 -19.64
C THR A 151 17.12 12.62 -19.24
N LEU A 152 16.83 12.67 -17.94
CA LEU A 152 15.51 13.06 -17.45
C LEU A 152 15.20 14.53 -17.74
N GLN A 153 16.16 15.45 -17.62
CA GLN A 153 15.99 16.86 -17.98
C GLN A 153 15.68 17.01 -19.47
N GLU A 154 16.38 16.28 -20.34
CA GLU A 154 16.11 16.28 -21.78
C GLU A 154 14.72 15.73 -22.10
N LEU A 155 14.27 14.68 -21.40
CA LEU A 155 12.94 14.11 -21.53
C LEU A 155 11.87 15.14 -21.16
N PHE A 156 12.01 15.81 -20.02
CA PHE A 156 11.11 16.89 -19.61
C PHE A 156 11.12 18.07 -20.57
N ALA A 157 12.29 18.47 -21.07
CA ALA A 157 12.38 19.56 -22.05
C ALA A 157 11.71 19.21 -23.38
N ARG A 158 11.76 17.94 -23.80
CA ARG A 158 11.16 17.47 -25.07
C ARG A 158 9.66 17.33 -25.00
N HIS A 159 9.12 16.84 -23.89
CA HIS A 159 7.70 16.48 -23.73
C HIS A 159 6.96 17.37 -22.74
N GLY A 160 7.65 18.19 -21.95
CA GLY A 160 7.02 19.12 -21.03
C GLY A 160 6.35 20.28 -21.78
N GLY A 161 5.13 20.62 -21.38
CA GLY A 161 4.36 21.72 -21.95
C GLY A 161 3.34 22.23 -20.93
N ALA A 162 2.72 23.38 -21.25
CA ALA A 162 1.68 23.99 -20.41
C ALA A 162 0.29 23.40 -20.72
N GLU A 163 0.14 22.70 -21.83
CA GLU A 163 -1.14 22.18 -22.31
C GLU A 163 -1.05 20.67 -22.52
N GLY A 164 -2.17 19.98 -22.38
CA GLY A 164 -2.28 18.54 -22.60
C GLY A 164 -2.59 17.74 -21.34
N GLU A 165 -2.55 16.41 -21.48
CA GLU A 165 -2.75 15.49 -20.37
C GLU A 165 -1.49 15.47 -19.47
N ALA A 166 -1.67 15.59 -18.16
CA ALA A 166 -0.58 15.61 -17.20
C ALA A 166 -0.20 14.19 -16.78
N PHE A 167 1.07 13.83 -16.96
CA PHE A 167 1.67 12.60 -16.45
C PHE A 167 2.69 12.92 -15.37
N ARG A 168 2.66 12.18 -14.25
CA ARG A 168 3.72 12.23 -13.26
C ARG A 168 4.79 11.19 -13.60
N LEU A 169 6.03 11.63 -13.71
CA LEU A 169 7.20 10.78 -13.82
C LEU A 169 7.99 10.84 -12.51
N ALA A 170 8.13 9.71 -11.83
CA ALA A 170 8.98 9.58 -10.65
C ALA A 170 10.03 8.50 -10.90
N VAL A 171 11.29 8.82 -10.59
CA VAL A 171 12.42 7.90 -10.77
C VAL A 171 13.14 7.76 -9.45
N ALA A 172 13.28 6.54 -8.96
CA ALA A 172 14.00 6.19 -7.75
C ALA A 172 15.25 5.36 -8.13
N CYS A 173 16.43 5.83 -7.74
CA CYS A 173 17.70 5.12 -7.90
C CYS A 173 18.39 5.00 -6.54
N TYR A 174 18.60 3.74 -6.09
CA TYR A 174 19.16 3.46 -4.77
C TYR A 174 20.07 2.23 -4.79
N PRO A 175 21.03 2.14 -3.86
CA PRO A 175 21.84 0.93 -3.71
C PRO A 175 20.97 -0.24 -3.29
N LYS A 176 21.10 -1.37 -3.99
CA LYS A 176 20.49 -2.63 -3.55
C LYS A 176 21.42 -3.31 -2.56
N GLU A 177 20.95 -3.63 -1.37
CA GLU A 177 21.69 -4.53 -0.48
C GLU A 177 21.78 -5.90 -1.16
N THR A 178 22.99 -6.37 -1.36
CA THR A 178 23.23 -7.77 -1.70
C THR A 178 22.98 -8.54 -0.39
N ALA A 179 21.97 -9.41 -0.37
CA ALA A 179 21.89 -10.41 0.68
C ALA A 179 23.22 -11.20 0.63
N ASP A 180 24.01 -11.09 1.68
CA ASP A 180 25.15 -11.98 1.88
C ASP A 180 24.56 -13.40 1.99
N ASP A 181 24.92 -14.26 1.04
CA ASP A 181 24.68 -15.72 1.08
C ASP A 181 25.49 -16.37 2.21
#